data_97401292437264ba5b164b7d7df9d581
#
_entry.id   97401292437264ba5b164b7d7df9d581
#
_cell.length_a   1.000
_cell.length_b   1.000
_cell.length_c   1.000
_cell.angle_alpha   90.00
_cell.angle_beta   90.00
_cell.angle_gamma   90.00
#
_symmetry.space_group_name_H-M   'P 1'
#
loop_
_entity.id
_entity.type
_entity.pdbx_description
1 polymer ?
#
loop_
_entity_poly.entity_id
_entity_poly.type
_entity_poly.pdbx_seq_one_letter_code
_entity_poly.pdbx_strand_id
1 'polypeptide(L)'
;QEFEGNKSSDSDVNYKHVKGNDVSEILQIRKYVVGDSIKQIHWKMSAKFDDIMVKEFDRPNDMSTMLAFDYASSNDKEENKKIIEAVATISKELQQSATGHTVYRMDTAKTKVVHRDVFEYTEYDVMLQELLGTVANGGEYSVVDHIIRHNTIERFAKVIYITSARDRSRAAELDSQEKCLVIAV
;
A
#
# COMPACT_ATOMS: atom_id res chain seq x y z
N GLN A 1 -51.72 12.03 -35.01
CA GLN A 1 -50.42 11.37 -35.23
C GLN A 1 -49.52 11.70 -34.03
N GLU A 2 -49.31 10.68 -33.20
CA GLU A 2 -48.50 10.69 -32.00
C GLU A 2 -47.02 10.77 -32.37
N PHE A 3 -46.29 11.66 -31.68
CA PHE A 3 -44.83 11.64 -31.64
C PHE A 3 -44.39 11.00 -30.35
N GLU A 4 -43.95 9.76 -30.39
CA GLU A 4 -43.28 9.07 -29.33
C GLU A 4 -41.89 9.68 -29.07
N GLY A 5 -41.68 10.14 -27.86
CA GLY A 5 -40.40 10.61 -27.39
C GLY A 5 -39.46 9.44 -27.08
N ASN A 6 -38.38 9.36 -27.84
CA ASN A 6 -37.34 8.36 -27.68
C ASN A 6 -36.43 8.78 -26.50
N LYS A 7 -36.44 7.99 -25.46
CA LYS A 7 -35.47 8.06 -24.34
C LYS A 7 -34.10 7.65 -24.87
N SER A 8 -33.20 8.60 -24.99
CA SER A 8 -31.81 8.29 -25.25
C SER A 8 -31.17 7.70 -23.99
N SER A 9 -30.83 6.46 -24.08
CA SER A 9 -30.01 5.69 -23.16
C SER A 9 -28.64 6.34 -22.94
N ASP A 10 -28.28 6.43 -21.68
CA ASP A 10 -26.93 6.69 -21.20
C ASP A 10 -25.96 5.74 -21.90
N SER A 11 -25.14 6.25 -22.79
CA SER A 11 -24.14 5.45 -23.48
C SER A 11 -22.88 5.40 -22.63
N ASP A 12 -22.65 4.26 -22.02
CA ASP A 12 -21.36 3.82 -21.50
C ASP A 12 -20.31 3.95 -22.60
N VAL A 13 -19.43 4.92 -22.48
CA VAL A 13 -18.33 5.10 -23.41
C VAL A 13 -17.20 4.16 -23.03
N ASN A 14 -17.25 2.95 -23.54
CA ASN A 14 -16.20 1.95 -23.45
C ASN A 14 -15.02 2.39 -24.33
N TYR A 15 -13.92 2.85 -23.71
CA TYR A 15 -12.70 3.17 -24.45
C TYR A 15 -11.83 1.94 -24.63
N LYS A 16 -11.64 1.56 -25.89
CA LYS A 16 -10.74 0.49 -26.34
C LYS A 16 -9.26 0.85 -26.05
N HIS A 17 -8.51 -0.16 -25.64
CA HIS A 17 -7.08 -0.20 -25.48
C HIS A 17 -6.29 0.61 -26.51
N VAL A 18 -5.45 1.52 -26.03
CA VAL A 18 -4.35 2.10 -26.79
C VAL A 18 -3.06 1.52 -26.23
N LYS A 19 -2.38 0.71 -27.03
CA LYS A 19 -1.04 0.19 -26.73
C LYS A 19 -0.05 1.35 -26.68
N GLY A 20 0.46 1.67 -25.52
CA GLY A 20 1.60 2.55 -25.29
C GLY A 20 2.27 2.10 -24.00
N ASN A 21 3.58 2.08 -24.01
CA ASN A 21 4.48 1.50 -23.00
C ASN A 21 4.54 2.34 -21.71
N ASP A 22 3.39 2.70 -21.15
CA ASP A 22 3.27 3.46 -19.91
C ASP A 22 2.48 2.63 -18.89
N VAL A 23 3.10 2.36 -17.75
CA VAL A 23 2.75 1.33 -16.76
C VAL A 23 1.51 1.70 -15.92
N SER A 24 0.84 2.79 -16.22
CA SER A 24 -0.42 3.18 -15.56
C SER A 24 -1.56 3.21 -16.59
N GLU A 25 -2.31 2.13 -16.69
CA GLU A 25 -3.56 2.13 -17.45
C GLU A 25 -4.55 3.09 -16.77
N ILE A 26 -5.04 4.07 -17.55
CA ILE A 26 -6.11 4.96 -17.09
C ILE A 26 -7.39 4.11 -17.05
N LEU A 27 -7.86 3.80 -15.86
CA LEU A 27 -9.05 2.98 -15.65
C LEU A 27 -10.31 3.72 -16.14
N GLN A 28 -10.45 4.97 -15.70
CA GLN A 28 -11.56 5.83 -16.11
C GLN A 28 -11.21 7.32 -15.91
N ILE A 29 -12.04 8.16 -16.52
CA ILE A 29 -12.00 9.60 -16.29
C ILE A 29 -13.31 9.97 -15.63
N ARG A 30 -13.23 10.55 -14.40
CA ARG A 30 -14.37 10.98 -13.62
C ARG A 30 -14.29 12.48 -13.28
N LYS A 31 -15.36 13.04 -12.76
CA LYS A 31 -15.35 14.40 -12.25
C LYS A 31 -14.48 14.50 -10.98
N TYR A 32 -13.85 15.66 -10.83
CA TYR A 32 -13.07 16.00 -9.65
C TYR A 32 -13.93 15.98 -8.38
N VAL A 33 -13.41 15.42 -7.32
CA VAL A 33 -13.96 15.47 -5.98
C VAL A 33 -12.94 16.15 -5.06
N VAL A 34 -13.41 16.94 -4.11
CA VAL A 34 -12.53 17.62 -3.13
C VAL A 34 -11.64 16.59 -2.43
N GLY A 35 -10.33 16.77 -2.57
CA GLY A 35 -9.31 15.82 -2.07
C GLY A 35 -8.52 15.11 -3.17
N ASP A 36 -8.96 15.18 -4.43
CA ASP A 36 -8.19 14.63 -5.54
C ASP A 36 -6.92 15.45 -5.82
N SER A 37 -5.87 14.76 -6.25
CA SER A 37 -4.60 15.41 -6.59
C SER A 37 -4.72 16.21 -7.89
N ILE A 38 -4.24 17.45 -7.86
CA ILE A 38 -4.18 18.33 -9.03
C ILE A 38 -3.34 17.70 -10.16
N LYS A 39 -2.37 16.86 -9.83
CA LYS A 39 -1.54 16.14 -10.82
C LYS A 39 -2.33 15.13 -11.65
N GLN A 40 -3.46 14.68 -11.14
CA GLN A 40 -4.34 13.72 -11.82
C GLN A 40 -5.35 14.39 -12.75
N ILE A 41 -5.40 15.72 -12.82
CA ILE A 41 -6.33 16.43 -13.71
C ILE A 41 -6.02 16.12 -15.16
N HIS A 42 -7.06 15.69 -15.88
CA HIS A 42 -7.01 15.45 -17.33
C HIS A 42 -7.42 16.71 -18.10
N TRP A 43 -6.49 17.67 -18.24
CA TRP A 43 -6.76 18.99 -18.81
C TRP A 43 -7.51 18.95 -20.16
N LYS A 44 -7.15 18.03 -21.03
CA LYS A 44 -7.81 17.88 -22.35
C LYS A 44 -9.28 17.50 -22.22
N MET A 45 -9.64 16.62 -21.30
CA MET A 45 -11.02 16.23 -21.07
C MET A 45 -11.76 17.29 -20.28
N SER A 46 -11.10 17.94 -19.33
CA SER A 46 -11.68 19.05 -18.60
C SER A 46 -12.13 20.17 -19.54
N ALA A 47 -11.27 20.53 -20.49
CA ALA A 47 -11.62 21.53 -21.50
C ALA A 47 -12.75 21.08 -22.46
N LYS A 48 -12.92 19.77 -22.68
CA LYS A 48 -13.98 19.24 -23.55
C LYS A 48 -15.35 19.21 -22.88
N PHE A 49 -15.37 18.91 -21.57
CA PHE A 49 -16.62 18.75 -20.81
C PHE A 49 -17.00 19.97 -19.96
N ASP A 50 -16.20 21.05 -20.03
CA ASP A 50 -16.36 22.26 -19.23
C ASP A 50 -16.49 21.98 -17.72
N ASP A 51 -15.78 20.92 -17.26
CA ASP A 51 -15.77 20.48 -15.87
C ASP A 51 -14.39 19.91 -15.53
N ILE A 52 -13.97 19.95 -14.29
CA ILE A 52 -12.68 19.42 -13.90
C ILE A 52 -12.77 17.88 -13.92
N MET A 53 -12.03 17.28 -14.84
CA MET A 53 -11.97 15.83 -15.01
C MET A 53 -10.65 15.29 -14.50
N VAL A 54 -10.69 14.20 -13.72
CA VAL A 54 -9.55 13.54 -13.11
C VAL A 54 -9.35 12.16 -13.73
N LYS A 55 -8.10 11.83 -14.00
CA LYS A 55 -7.71 10.47 -14.39
C LYS A 55 -7.76 9.60 -13.14
N GLU A 56 -8.60 8.61 -13.16
CA GLU A 56 -8.54 7.52 -12.22
C GLU A 56 -7.69 6.43 -12.85
N PHE A 57 -6.51 6.23 -12.28
CA PHE A 57 -5.64 5.15 -12.71
C PHE A 57 -6.17 3.85 -12.11
N ASP A 58 -6.12 2.78 -12.90
CA ASP A 58 -6.18 1.46 -12.30
C ASP A 58 -5.01 1.42 -11.31
N ARG A 59 -5.32 1.38 -10.04
CA ARG A 59 -4.30 0.98 -9.08
C ARG A 59 -3.97 -0.42 -9.53
N PRO A 60 -2.74 -0.68 -10.03
CA PRO A 60 -2.39 -2.05 -10.34
C PRO A 60 -2.77 -2.81 -9.08
N ASN A 61 -3.62 -3.81 -9.23
CA ASN A 61 -4.15 -4.62 -8.12
C ASN A 61 -3.01 -5.43 -7.49
N ASP A 62 -1.82 -4.93 -7.65
CA ASP A 62 -0.55 -5.51 -7.29
C ASP A 62 -0.03 -4.95 -5.97
N MET A 63 -0.93 -4.92 -4.97
CA MET A 63 -0.51 -4.96 -3.56
C MET A 63 0.05 -6.35 -3.26
N SER A 64 0.87 -6.83 -4.20
CA SER A 64 1.46 -8.16 -4.13
C SER A 64 2.62 -8.24 -3.15
N THR A 65 3.08 -7.09 -2.63
CA THR A 65 4.18 -7.01 -1.68
C THR A 65 3.68 -6.64 -0.28
N MET A 66 3.98 -7.50 0.68
CA MET A 66 3.83 -7.21 2.11
C MET A 66 5.17 -6.74 2.67
N LEU A 67 5.16 -5.64 3.39
CA LEU A 67 6.25 -5.20 4.26
C LEU A 67 5.78 -5.30 5.71
N ALA A 68 6.31 -6.22 6.47
CA ALA A 68 5.90 -6.45 7.85
C ALA A 68 7.09 -6.32 8.79
N PHE A 69 6.86 -5.91 10.02
CA PHE A 69 7.91 -5.82 11.01
C PHE A 69 7.39 -5.98 12.44
N ASP A 70 8.27 -6.41 13.32
CA ASP A 70 8.08 -6.37 14.77
C ASP A 70 9.12 -5.50 15.41
N TYR A 71 8.75 -4.81 16.49
CA TYR A 71 9.70 -4.16 17.36
C TYR A 71 10.52 -5.19 18.12
N ALA A 72 11.74 -4.82 18.49
CA ALA A 72 12.63 -5.70 19.27
C ALA A 72 11.98 -6.12 20.58
N SER A 73 12.03 -7.40 20.88
CA SER A 73 11.48 -7.97 22.13
C SER A 73 12.15 -7.42 23.39
N SER A 74 13.40 -6.98 23.25
CA SER A 74 14.16 -6.29 24.29
C SER A 74 13.63 -4.90 24.62
N ASN A 75 12.77 -4.34 23.76
CA ASN A 75 12.34 -2.94 23.78
C ASN A 75 13.50 -1.93 23.73
N ASP A 76 14.65 -2.34 23.20
CA ASP A 76 15.81 -1.50 23.02
C ASP A 76 15.56 -0.40 22.00
N LYS A 77 15.85 0.84 22.36
CA LYS A 77 15.55 2.01 21.52
C LYS A 77 16.42 2.04 20.26
N GLU A 78 17.67 1.64 20.34
CA GLU A 78 18.57 1.64 19.17
C GLU A 78 18.22 0.51 18.20
N GLU A 79 17.85 -0.67 18.69
CA GLU A 79 17.35 -1.75 17.85
C GLU A 79 16.04 -1.33 17.17
N ASN A 80 15.10 -0.76 17.91
CA ASN A 80 13.83 -0.29 17.36
C ASN A 80 14.02 0.84 16.33
N LYS A 81 14.97 1.73 16.55
CA LYS A 81 15.33 2.78 15.59
C LYS A 81 15.82 2.18 14.27
N LYS A 82 16.72 1.21 14.31
CA LYS A 82 17.20 0.51 13.11
C LYS A 82 16.08 -0.19 12.35
N ILE A 83 15.15 -0.83 13.06
CA ILE A 83 13.98 -1.46 12.45
C ILE A 83 13.14 -0.42 11.73
N ILE A 84 12.81 0.71 12.37
CA ILE A 84 12.03 1.79 11.77
C ILE A 84 12.75 2.38 10.55
N GLU A 85 14.06 2.61 10.64
CA GLU A 85 14.87 3.11 9.52
C GLU A 85 14.87 2.13 8.34
N ALA A 86 14.97 0.84 8.59
CA ALA A 86 14.90 -0.19 7.56
C ALA A 86 13.52 -0.24 6.89
N VAL A 87 12.45 -0.20 7.68
CA VAL A 87 11.06 -0.15 7.18
C VAL A 87 10.85 1.08 6.31
N ALA A 88 11.24 2.26 6.79
CA ALA A 88 11.09 3.52 6.06
C ALA A 88 11.89 3.50 4.75
N THR A 89 13.12 2.99 4.78
CA THR A 89 13.98 2.90 3.60
C THR A 89 13.39 1.97 2.55
N ILE A 90 13.00 0.75 2.93
CA ILE A 90 12.43 -0.24 2.00
C ILE A 90 11.09 0.24 1.44
N SER A 91 10.23 0.81 2.29
CA SER A 91 8.95 1.36 1.85
C SER A 91 9.14 2.50 0.84
N LYS A 92 10.14 3.37 1.06
CA LYS A 92 10.50 4.44 0.13
C LYS A 92 10.99 3.91 -1.21
N GLU A 93 11.87 2.92 -1.19
CA GLU A 93 12.39 2.28 -2.41
C GLU A 93 11.25 1.61 -3.23
N LEU A 94 10.34 0.90 -2.55
CA LEU A 94 9.18 0.31 -3.20
C LEU A 94 8.29 1.40 -3.82
N GLN A 95 8.01 2.47 -3.10
CA GLN A 95 7.21 3.60 -3.58
C GLN A 95 7.87 4.30 -4.78
N GLN A 96 9.19 4.54 -4.73
CA GLN A 96 9.94 5.14 -5.83
C GLN A 96 9.97 4.25 -7.08
N SER A 97 9.93 2.94 -6.89
CA SER A 97 9.83 1.95 -7.97
C SER A 97 8.39 1.72 -8.46
N ALA A 98 7.44 2.57 -8.06
CA ALA A 98 6.02 2.45 -8.34
C ALA A 98 5.43 1.07 -7.95
N THR A 99 6.02 0.42 -6.93
CA THR A 99 5.55 -0.85 -6.40
C THR A 99 4.63 -0.59 -5.20
N GLY A 100 3.33 -0.84 -5.38
CA GLY A 100 2.37 -0.80 -4.29
C GLY A 100 2.68 -1.88 -3.25
N HIS A 101 2.59 -1.54 -1.98
CA HIS A 101 2.85 -2.49 -0.91
C HIS A 101 1.98 -2.19 0.32
N THR A 102 1.75 -3.22 1.13
CA THR A 102 1.00 -3.11 2.37
C THR A 102 1.94 -3.26 3.56
N VAL A 103 1.99 -2.26 4.43
CA VAL A 103 2.81 -2.26 5.65
C VAL A 103 2.01 -2.82 6.81
N TYR A 104 2.48 -3.92 7.41
CA TYR A 104 1.90 -4.55 8.58
C TYR A 104 2.71 -4.21 9.84
N ARG A 105 2.05 -3.72 10.86
CA ARG A 105 2.68 -3.35 12.14
C ARG A 105 1.78 -3.62 13.33
N MET A 106 2.38 -3.67 14.51
CA MET A 106 1.63 -3.68 15.76
C MET A 106 1.15 -2.26 16.11
N ASP A 107 -0.13 -2.08 16.35
CA ASP A 107 -0.67 -0.92 17.06
C ASP A 107 -0.58 -1.21 18.56
N THR A 108 0.44 -0.67 19.20
CA THR A 108 0.73 -0.92 20.61
C THR A 108 -0.33 -0.36 21.56
N ALA A 109 -1.04 0.70 21.15
CA ALA A 109 -2.11 1.28 21.93
C ALA A 109 -3.37 0.39 21.96
N LYS A 110 -3.62 -0.33 20.87
CA LYS A 110 -4.80 -1.18 20.71
C LYS A 110 -4.48 -2.68 20.84
N THR A 111 -3.20 -3.02 21.00
CA THR A 111 -2.71 -4.40 21.09
C THR A 111 -3.20 -5.29 19.96
N LYS A 112 -3.17 -4.74 18.74
CA LYS A 112 -3.60 -5.45 17.52
C LYS A 112 -2.70 -5.14 16.34
N VAL A 113 -2.63 -6.09 15.42
CA VAL A 113 -1.97 -5.86 14.14
C VAL A 113 -2.85 -4.97 13.27
N VAL A 114 -2.25 -3.95 12.70
CA VAL A 114 -2.86 -3.04 11.74
C VAL A 114 -2.04 -3.04 10.46
N HIS A 115 -2.67 -2.69 9.36
CA HIS A 115 -1.99 -2.56 8.08
C HIS A 115 -2.35 -1.25 7.41
N ARG A 116 -1.45 -0.79 6.53
CA ARG A 116 -1.62 0.39 5.70
C ARG A 116 -1.08 0.11 4.32
N ASP A 117 -1.89 0.44 3.32
CA ASP A 117 -1.47 0.41 1.93
C ASP A 117 -0.65 1.67 1.62
N VAL A 118 0.44 1.47 0.89
CA VAL A 118 1.36 2.53 0.46
C VAL A 118 1.58 2.37 -1.04
N PHE A 119 1.09 3.34 -1.79
CA PHE A 119 1.25 3.41 -3.24
C PHE A 119 1.86 4.74 -3.65
N GLU A 120 1.32 5.85 -3.12
CA GLU A 120 1.78 7.21 -3.41
C GLU A 120 2.63 7.77 -2.26
N TYR A 121 3.32 8.88 -2.56
CA TYR A 121 4.16 9.56 -1.56
C TYR A 121 3.36 10.06 -0.35
N THR A 122 2.12 10.47 -0.55
CA THR A 122 1.25 10.94 0.53
C THR A 122 0.94 9.83 1.54
N GLU A 123 0.74 8.60 1.07
CA GLU A 123 0.49 7.44 1.92
C GLU A 123 1.76 7.01 2.65
N TYR A 124 2.92 7.10 1.97
CA TYR A 124 4.22 6.89 2.60
C TYR A 124 4.47 7.91 3.73
N ASP A 125 4.18 9.19 3.50
CA ASP A 125 4.39 10.23 4.52
C ASP A 125 3.50 10.01 5.75
N VAL A 126 2.25 9.66 5.54
CA VAL A 126 1.33 9.30 6.64
C VAL A 126 1.82 8.06 7.38
N MET A 127 2.26 7.02 6.68
CA MET A 127 2.84 5.82 7.29
C MET A 127 4.07 6.17 8.13
N LEU A 128 4.96 7.02 7.63
CA LEU A 128 6.16 7.45 8.35
C LEU A 128 5.80 8.23 9.63
N GLN A 129 4.83 9.12 9.58
CA GLN A 129 4.35 9.86 10.76
C GLN A 129 3.79 8.89 11.81
N GLU A 130 3.02 7.88 11.39
CA GLU A 130 2.51 6.86 12.30
C GLU A 130 3.63 6.03 12.95
N LEU A 131 4.67 5.67 12.19
CA LEU A 131 5.82 4.94 12.72
C LEU A 131 6.57 5.76 13.78
N LEU A 132 6.81 7.04 13.49
CA LEU A 132 7.52 7.94 14.41
C LEU A 132 6.70 8.31 15.64
N GLY A 133 5.36 8.33 15.51
CA GLY A 133 4.45 8.60 16.64
C GLY A 133 4.13 7.39 17.51
N THR A 134 4.54 6.19 17.10
CA THR A 134 4.26 4.97 17.85
C THR A 134 5.32 4.73 18.91
N VAL A 135 4.89 4.53 20.16
CA VAL A 135 5.80 4.07 21.23
C VAL A 135 6.05 2.58 20.98
N ALA A 136 7.31 2.24 20.73
CA ALA A 136 7.72 0.86 20.61
C ALA A 136 7.45 0.13 21.93
N ASN A 137 6.71 -0.95 21.86
CA ASN A 137 6.45 -1.82 23.01
C ASN A 137 6.60 -3.26 22.53
N GLY A 138 7.71 -3.90 22.89
CA GLY A 138 7.93 -5.32 22.66
C GLY A 138 6.95 -6.13 23.50
N GLY A 139 5.78 -6.41 22.94
CA GLY A 139 4.72 -7.16 23.61
C GLY A 139 4.77 -8.65 23.30
N GLU A 140 3.91 -9.38 24.01
CA GLU A 140 3.69 -10.81 23.84
C GLU A 140 3.07 -11.15 22.45
N TYR A 141 2.45 -10.16 21.79
CA TYR A 141 1.86 -10.27 20.46
C TYR A 141 2.81 -9.76 19.38
N SER A 142 3.04 -10.58 18.38
CA SER A 142 3.94 -10.33 17.27
C SER A 142 3.18 -10.26 15.95
N VAL A 143 3.63 -9.43 15.03
CA VAL A 143 3.11 -9.37 13.67
C VAL A 143 3.37 -10.69 12.95
N VAL A 144 4.52 -11.33 13.17
CA VAL A 144 4.83 -12.64 12.57
C VAL A 144 3.85 -13.71 13.01
N ASP A 145 3.51 -13.77 14.31
CA ASP A 145 2.53 -14.74 14.82
C ASP A 145 1.13 -14.50 14.23
N HIS A 146 0.75 -13.24 14.04
CA HIS A 146 -0.50 -12.89 13.40
C HIS A 146 -0.54 -13.34 11.93
N ILE A 147 0.52 -13.05 11.18
CA ILE A 147 0.66 -13.39 9.76
C ILE A 147 0.54 -14.90 9.56
N ILE A 148 1.25 -15.69 10.36
CA ILE A 148 1.25 -17.15 10.30
C ILE A 148 -0.13 -17.69 10.69
N ARG A 149 -0.67 -17.28 11.84
CA ARG A 149 -1.96 -17.77 12.36
C ARG A 149 -3.12 -17.54 11.41
N HIS A 150 -3.13 -16.41 10.70
CA HIS A 150 -4.21 -16.04 9.78
C HIS A 150 -3.90 -16.37 8.32
N ASN A 151 -2.78 -17.03 8.05
CA ASN A 151 -2.30 -17.38 6.70
C ASN A 151 -2.33 -16.17 5.74
N THR A 152 -1.97 -14.99 6.27
CA THR A 152 -2.05 -13.72 5.53
C THR A 152 -1.08 -13.70 4.33
N ILE A 153 -0.02 -14.49 4.41
CA ILE A 153 1.04 -14.63 3.39
C ILE A 153 0.46 -15.00 2.02
N GLU A 154 -0.56 -15.86 1.98
CA GLU A 154 -1.15 -16.35 0.73
C GLU A 154 -1.69 -15.25 -0.18
N ARG A 155 -1.99 -14.09 0.38
CA ARG A 155 -2.50 -12.93 -0.37
C ARG A 155 -1.43 -12.14 -1.11
N PHE A 156 -0.14 -12.42 -0.80
CA PHE A 156 0.98 -11.65 -1.31
C PHE A 156 1.91 -12.52 -2.14
N ALA A 157 2.42 -11.97 -3.23
CA ALA A 157 3.43 -12.62 -4.05
C ALA A 157 4.82 -12.52 -3.41
N LYS A 158 5.07 -11.45 -2.64
CA LYS A 158 6.33 -11.22 -1.94
C LYS A 158 6.08 -10.71 -0.53
N VAL A 159 6.81 -11.24 0.42
CA VAL A 159 6.77 -10.82 1.82
C VAL A 159 8.17 -10.40 2.25
N ILE A 160 8.29 -9.18 2.78
CA ILE A 160 9.51 -8.68 3.40
C ILE A 160 9.21 -8.49 4.87
N TYR A 161 9.92 -9.24 5.72
CA TYR A 161 9.75 -9.15 7.16
C TYR A 161 11.02 -8.63 7.83
N ILE A 162 10.89 -7.59 8.65
CA ILE A 162 11.99 -6.92 9.33
C ILE A 162 11.88 -7.16 10.83
N THR A 163 12.98 -7.55 11.43
CA THR A 163 13.07 -7.83 12.88
C THR A 163 14.45 -7.50 13.44
N SER A 164 14.60 -7.53 14.75
CA SER A 164 15.94 -7.44 15.36
C SER A 164 16.74 -8.73 15.13
N ALA A 165 18.06 -8.61 15.14
CA ALA A 165 18.95 -9.77 15.02
C ALA A 165 18.69 -10.85 16.11
N ARG A 166 18.26 -10.41 17.31
CA ARG A 166 17.94 -11.29 18.43
C ARG A 166 16.66 -12.07 18.22
N ASP A 167 15.70 -11.48 17.55
CA ASP A 167 14.34 -12.05 17.35
C ASP A 167 14.19 -12.82 16.04
N ARG A 168 15.26 -12.93 15.24
CA ARG A 168 15.23 -13.60 13.93
C ARG A 168 14.66 -15.01 14.00
N SER A 169 14.92 -15.75 15.08
CA SER A 169 14.42 -17.12 15.26
C SER A 169 12.89 -17.22 15.25
N ARG A 170 12.17 -16.14 15.64
CA ARG A 170 10.71 -16.09 15.60
C ARG A 170 10.17 -16.11 14.16
N ALA A 171 10.96 -15.66 13.21
CA ALA A 171 10.60 -15.63 11.79
C ALA A 171 11.08 -16.87 11.03
N ALA A 172 11.56 -17.92 11.70
CA ALA A 172 12.12 -19.11 11.04
C ALA A 172 11.11 -19.78 10.07
N GLU A 173 9.82 -19.77 10.42
CA GLU A 173 8.76 -20.29 9.56
C GLU A 173 8.57 -19.44 8.30
N LEU A 174 8.69 -18.11 8.39
CA LEU A 174 8.68 -17.23 7.23
C LEU A 174 9.94 -17.40 6.38
N ASP A 175 11.11 -17.49 7.03
CA ASP A 175 12.41 -17.62 6.36
C ASP A 175 12.49 -18.92 5.52
N SER A 176 11.69 -19.94 5.85
CA SER A 176 11.58 -21.17 5.09
C SER A 176 10.73 -21.07 3.80
N GLN A 177 10.01 -19.99 3.60
CA GLN A 177 9.14 -19.80 2.43
C GLN A 177 9.84 -19.02 1.33
N GLU A 178 9.81 -19.53 0.10
CA GLU A 178 10.51 -18.96 -1.05
C GLU A 178 10.12 -17.49 -1.34
N LYS A 179 8.87 -17.13 -1.09
CA LYS A 179 8.37 -15.76 -1.30
C LYS A 179 8.66 -14.78 -0.16
N CYS A 180 9.25 -15.25 0.93
CA CYS A 180 9.54 -14.47 2.12
C CYS A 180 11.02 -14.10 2.20
N LEU A 181 11.30 -12.85 2.49
CA LEU A 181 12.63 -12.31 2.78
C LEU A 181 12.65 -11.81 4.22
N VAL A 182 13.43 -12.44 5.08
CA VAL A 182 13.61 -12.01 6.48
C VAL A 182 14.88 -11.19 6.60
N ILE A 183 14.74 -9.95 7.03
CA ILE A 183 15.82 -9.00 7.24
C ILE A 183 15.98 -8.78 8.74
N ALA A 184 17.15 -9.11 9.27
CA ALA A 184 17.51 -8.86 10.67
C ALA A 184 18.47 -7.66 10.76
N VAL A 185 18.15 -6.68 11.58
CA VAL A 185 18.89 -5.42 11.75
C VAL A 185 19.40 -5.23 13.18
#